data_29c1d6ee7237730bf412da3d971fc433
#
_entry.id   29c1d6ee7237730bf412da3d971fc433
#
_cell.length_a   1.000
_cell.length_b   1.000
_cell.length_c   1.000
_cell.angle_alpha   90.00
_cell.angle_beta   90.00
_cell.angle_gamma   90.00
#
_symmetry.space_group_name_H-M   'P 1'
#
loop_
_entity.id
_entity.type
_entity.pdbx_description
1 polymer ?
#
loop_
_entity_poly.entity_id
_entity_poly.type
_entity_poly.pdbx_seq_one_letter_code
_entity_poly.pdbx_strand_id
1 'polypeptide(L)'
;NGMITKIDKSNYDMDKKVSDKIKSEIFRPYKDKYYCLLHELKSTNSDKNVQELVLYGSPSVSIAKEDARWQAVSCSTYSYKIDEEMCKKIIEEKLSREELPEDEHEKFRKDLFLKEGQRYFHRDNNGEPYWYNFEIESQHFLSAKDLFIKANDIIIKSLEVFKDELQHILDDEEKKIIWK
;
A
#
# COMPACT_ATOMS: atom_id res chain seq x y z
N ASN A 1 6.04 19.87 23.61
CA ASN A 1 4.79 19.68 24.38
C ASN A 1 3.90 20.89 24.21
N GLY A 2 3.25 21.03 23.04
CA GLY A 2 2.21 22.03 22.80
C GLY A 2 0.89 21.52 23.36
N MET A 3 0.55 21.83 24.62
CA MET A 3 -0.82 21.71 25.09
C MET A 3 -1.68 22.73 24.37
N ILE A 4 -2.61 22.28 23.55
CA ILE A 4 -3.68 23.12 23.04
C ILE A 4 -4.60 23.39 24.21
N THR A 5 -4.45 24.56 24.83
CA THR A 5 -5.18 24.93 26.05
C THR A 5 -6.50 25.63 25.80
N LYS A 6 -6.81 26.05 24.56
CA LYS A 6 -8.10 26.62 24.16
C LYS A 6 -8.43 26.31 22.72
N ILE A 7 -9.57 25.66 22.50
CA ILE A 7 -10.17 25.50 21.17
C ILE A 7 -11.20 26.64 21.02
N ASP A 8 -11.04 27.42 19.96
CA ASP A 8 -12.04 28.45 19.62
C ASP A 8 -13.29 27.76 19.06
N LYS A 9 -14.36 27.82 19.83
CA LYS A 9 -15.66 27.22 19.50
C LYS A 9 -16.43 27.98 18.41
N SER A 10 -16.03 29.21 18.10
CA SER A 10 -16.72 30.07 17.14
C SER A 10 -16.72 29.56 15.71
N ASN A 11 -15.76 28.67 15.37
CA ASN A 11 -15.60 28.10 14.05
C ASN A 11 -16.32 26.74 13.86
N TYR A 12 -17.01 26.25 14.90
CA TYR A 12 -17.70 24.96 14.85
C TYR A 12 -19.20 25.14 15.02
N ASP A 13 -19.95 24.74 14.00
CA ASP A 13 -21.42 24.69 14.08
C ASP A 13 -21.81 23.41 14.88
N MET A 14 -21.93 23.59 16.19
CA MET A 14 -22.23 22.54 17.16
C MET A 14 -23.63 21.93 16.99
N ASP A 15 -24.53 22.64 16.32
CA ASP A 15 -25.94 22.23 16.17
C ASP A 15 -26.17 21.46 14.88
N LYS A 16 -25.19 21.42 13.99
CA LYS A 16 -25.30 20.71 12.71
C LYS A 16 -25.09 19.22 12.88
N LYS A 17 -26.17 18.48 13.01
CA LYS A 17 -26.13 17.02 13.04
C LYS A 17 -25.72 16.48 11.67
N VAL A 18 -24.59 15.78 11.63
CA VAL A 18 -24.17 15.02 10.45
C VAL A 18 -25.15 13.87 10.22
N SER A 19 -25.61 13.68 8.97
CA SER A 19 -26.56 12.62 8.65
C SER A 19 -25.97 11.23 8.96
N ASP A 20 -26.81 10.30 9.39
CA ASP A 20 -26.38 8.95 9.74
C ASP A 20 -25.76 8.21 8.55
N LYS A 21 -26.15 8.56 7.32
CA LYS A 21 -25.52 8.07 6.10
C LYS A 21 -24.04 8.46 6.02
N ILE A 22 -23.72 9.76 6.24
CA ILE A 22 -22.34 10.27 6.22
C ILE A 22 -21.54 9.64 7.36
N LYS A 23 -22.12 9.49 8.55
CA LYS A 23 -21.47 8.84 9.68
C LYS A 23 -21.09 7.39 9.36
N SER A 24 -22.01 6.64 8.77
CA SER A 24 -21.75 5.23 8.41
C SER A 24 -20.72 5.07 7.28
N GLU A 25 -20.59 6.06 6.40
CA GLU A 25 -19.59 6.06 5.33
C GLU A 25 -18.18 6.41 5.85
N ILE A 26 -18.08 7.38 6.77
CA ILE A 26 -16.80 7.86 7.32
C ILE A 26 -16.29 6.92 8.43
N PHE A 27 -17.16 6.53 9.35
CA PHE A 27 -16.81 5.75 10.53
C PHE A 27 -17.15 4.27 10.36
N ARG A 28 -16.61 3.64 9.32
CA ARG A 28 -16.77 2.20 9.10
C ARG A 28 -15.93 1.40 10.09
N PRO A 29 -16.51 0.41 10.76
CA PRO A 29 -15.72 -0.48 11.61
C PRO A 29 -14.78 -1.36 10.77
N TYR A 30 -13.59 -1.63 11.26
CA TYR A 30 -12.71 -2.62 10.67
C TYR A 30 -13.29 -4.03 10.87
N LYS A 31 -13.38 -4.81 9.80
CA LYS A 31 -14.02 -6.15 9.80
C LYS A 31 -15.45 -6.14 10.39
N ASP A 32 -16.22 -5.08 10.13
CA ASP A 32 -17.61 -4.86 10.60
C ASP A 32 -17.79 -4.91 12.13
N LYS A 33 -16.71 -4.85 12.90
CA LYS A 33 -16.76 -5.02 14.35
C LYS A 33 -15.90 -4.05 15.15
N TYR A 34 -14.71 -3.71 14.66
CA TYR A 34 -13.73 -2.98 15.44
C TYR A 34 -13.68 -1.50 15.04
N TYR A 35 -13.80 -0.63 16.02
CA TYR A 35 -13.62 0.81 15.90
C TYR A 35 -12.27 1.23 16.49
N CYS A 36 -11.79 2.41 16.10
CA CYS A 36 -10.63 3.02 16.73
C CYS A 36 -10.98 3.45 18.15
N LEU A 37 -10.30 2.89 19.15
CA LEU A 37 -10.43 3.31 20.54
C LEU A 37 -9.75 4.67 20.73
N LEU A 38 -10.53 5.69 21.02
CA LEU A 38 -10.02 7.03 21.29
C LEU A 38 -9.69 7.20 22.77
N HIS A 39 -10.57 6.79 23.64
CA HIS A 39 -10.41 6.92 25.09
C HIS A 39 -11.35 5.98 25.83
N GLU A 40 -10.95 5.57 27.02
CA GLU A 40 -11.75 4.78 27.94
C GLU A 40 -12.02 5.58 29.21
N LEU A 41 -13.30 5.86 29.49
CA LEU A 41 -13.71 6.54 30.72
C LEU A 41 -13.80 5.53 31.87
N LYS A 42 -13.16 5.85 32.99
CA LYS A 42 -13.23 5.01 34.20
C LYS A 42 -14.48 5.34 34.98
N SER A 43 -15.18 4.30 35.44
CA SER A 43 -16.27 4.44 36.38
C SER A 43 -15.72 4.91 37.76
N THR A 44 -16.33 5.93 38.34
CA THR A 44 -16.02 6.42 39.67
C THR A 44 -17.19 6.16 40.62
N ASN A 45 -16.89 5.77 41.85
CA ASN A 45 -17.92 5.51 42.88
C ASN A 45 -18.47 6.80 43.52
N SER A 46 -18.15 7.95 42.96
CA SER A 46 -18.54 9.26 43.51
C SER A 46 -19.10 10.16 42.44
N ASP A 47 -20.33 10.64 42.63
CA ASP A 47 -21.01 11.59 41.72
C ASP A 47 -20.24 12.92 41.52
N LYS A 48 -19.25 13.20 42.39
CA LYS A 48 -18.45 14.44 42.33
C LYS A 48 -17.27 14.37 41.34
N ASN A 49 -16.89 13.16 40.91
CA ASN A 49 -15.72 12.96 40.04
C ASN A 49 -16.08 12.21 38.76
N VAL A 50 -17.17 12.60 38.11
CA VAL A 50 -17.55 12.03 36.82
C VAL A 50 -16.54 12.47 35.76
N GLN A 51 -15.96 11.48 35.06
CA GLN A 51 -15.10 11.76 33.91
C GLN A 51 -15.97 12.05 32.69
N GLU A 52 -15.72 13.19 32.06
CA GLU A 52 -16.38 13.59 30.83
C GLU A 52 -15.34 13.79 29.73
N LEU A 53 -15.64 13.32 28.54
CA LEU A 53 -14.80 13.50 27.37
C LEU A 53 -15.53 14.39 26.34
N VAL A 54 -14.98 15.55 26.06
CA VAL A 54 -15.44 16.44 24.99
C VAL A 54 -14.36 16.51 23.93
N LEU A 55 -14.67 16.08 22.71
CA LEU A 55 -13.74 16.03 21.59
C LEU A 55 -14.20 16.94 20.45
N TYR A 56 -13.23 17.64 19.89
CA TYR A 56 -13.36 18.36 18.63
C TYR A 56 -12.29 17.85 17.69
N GLY A 57 -12.66 17.54 16.45
CA GLY A 57 -11.74 17.00 15.46
C GLY A 57 -12.03 17.52 14.06
N SER A 58 -10.98 17.84 13.34
CA SER A 58 -11.03 18.17 11.92
C SER A 58 -10.43 17.01 11.14
N PRO A 59 -11.16 16.39 10.20
CA PRO A 59 -10.59 15.35 9.36
C PRO A 59 -9.56 15.97 8.41
N SER A 60 -8.49 15.24 8.17
CA SER A 60 -7.45 15.60 7.20
C SER A 60 -7.11 14.40 6.34
N VAL A 61 -6.59 14.68 5.14
CA VAL A 61 -6.15 13.67 4.17
C VAL A 61 -4.72 14.00 3.77
N SER A 62 -3.86 13.00 3.73
CA SER A 62 -2.49 13.12 3.28
C SER A 62 -1.97 11.80 2.73
N ILE A 63 -0.69 11.68 2.49
CA ILE A 63 -0.01 10.53 1.93
C ILE A 63 1.02 9.97 2.90
N ALA A 64 1.35 8.69 2.77
CA ALA A 64 2.32 8.00 3.62
C ALA A 64 3.73 8.63 3.60
N LYS A 65 4.07 9.38 2.53
CA LYS A 65 5.34 10.11 2.43
C LYS A 65 5.45 11.24 3.46
N GLU A 66 4.35 11.83 3.86
CA GLU A 66 4.31 12.90 4.87
C GLU A 66 4.32 12.33 6.28
N ASP A 67 3.52 11.29 6.53
CA ASP A 67 3.44 10.66 7.84
C ASP A 67 2.93 9.21 7.72
N ALA A 68 3.51 8.29 8.49
CA ALA A 68 3.15 6.88 8.50
C ALA A 68 1.68 6.60 8.89
N ARG A 69 1.01 7.55 9.58
CA ARG A 69 -0.44 7.44 9.89
C ARG A 69 -1.33 7.33 8.66
N TRP A 70 -0.84 7.81 7.52
CA TRP A 70 -1.54 7.78 6.23
C TRP A 70 -1.21 6.54 5.38
N GLN A 71 -0.41 5.63 5.92
CA GLN A 71 -0.03 4.42 5.21
C GLN A 71 -1.23 3.48 5.08
N ALA A 72 -1.60 3.17 3.84
CA ALA A 72 -2.78 2.34 3.55
C ALA A 72 -2.49 0.83 3.63
N VAL A 73 -1.22 0.43 3.56
CA VAL A 73 -0.78 -0.98 3.54
C VAL A 73 0.31 -1.23 4.57
N SER A 74 0.29 -2.38 5.23
CA SER A 74 1.38 -2.84 6.11
C SER A 74 2.49 -3.51 5.32
N CYS A 75 2.11 -4.25 4.28
CA CYS A 75 3.01 -4.94 3.37
C CYS A 75 2.57 -4.67 1.93
N SER A 76 3.54 -4.34 1.08
CA SER A 76 3.36 -4.27 -0.37
C SER A 76 4.65 -4.73 -1.03
N THR A 77 4.69 -5.99 -1.43
CA THR A 77 5.83 -6.62 -2.06
C THR A 77 5.44 -7.29 -3.37
N TYR A 78 6.42 -7.51 -4.22
CA TYR A 78 6.24 -8.33 -5.40
C TYR A 78 7.42 -9.28 -5.59
N SER A 79 7.16 -10.39 -6.27
CA SER A 79 8.17 -11.33 -6.71
C SER A 79 7.88 -11.78 -8.13
N TYR A 80 8.90 -12.22 -8.84
CA TYR A 80 8.71 -12.84 -10.14
C TYR A 80 8.22 -14.28 -9.97
N LYS A 81 7.30 -14.70 -10.83
CA LYS A 81 6.87 -16.11 -10.86
C LYS A 81 8.03 -16.98 -11.35
N ILE A 82 8.44 -17.93 -10.51
CA ILE A 82 9.50 -18.88 -10.84
C ILE A 82 9.06 -19.77 -11.99
N ASP A 83 9.93 -19.96 -12.97
CA ASP A 83 9.82 -20.97 -14.01
C ASP A 83 10.36 -22.29 -13.46
N GLU A 84 9.46 -23.11 -12.93
CA GLU A 84 9.81 -24.36 -12.28
C GLU A 84 10.45 -25.39 -13.25
N GLU A 85 10.03 -25.36 -14.52
CA GLU A 85 10.57 -26.29 -15.53
C GLU A 85 12.01 -25.94 -15.88
N MET A 86 12.27 -24.67 -16.13
CA MET A 86 13.61 -24.17 -16.36
C MET A 86 14.52 -24.39 -15.15
N CYS A 87 13.99 -24.09 -13.96
CA CYS A 87 14.72 -24.26 -12.72
C CYS A 87 15.13 -25.74 -12.51
N LYS A 88 14.20 -26.69 -12.70
CA LYS A 88 14.49 -28.13 -12.61
C LYS A 88 15.56 -28.57 -13.60
N LYS A 89 15.46 -28.15 -14.87
CA LYS A 89 16.48 -28.51 -15.88
C LYS A 89 17.88 -28.06 -15.46
N ILE A 90 18.01 -26.81 -14.98
CA ILE A 90 19.31 -26.27 -14.57
C ILE A 90 19.84 -26.98 -13.32
N ILE A 91 18.96 -27.32 -12.38
CA ILE A 91 19.34 -28.09 -11.18
C ILE A 91 19.86 -29.46 -11.57
N GLU A 92 19.17 -30.18 -12.48
CA GLU A 92 19.63 -31.50 -12.95
C GLU A 92 20.94 -31.40 -13.75
N GLU A 93 21.11 -30.39 -14.58
CA GLU A 93 22.39 -30.13 -15.25
C GLU A 93 23.54 -29.90 -14.27
N LYS A 94 23.30 -29.16 -13.21
CA LYS A 94 24.32 -28.91 -12.17
C LYS A 94 24.59 -30.16 -11.38
N LEU A 95 23.57 -30.93 -11.01
CA LEU A 95 23.70 -32.17 -10.31
C LEU A 95 24.52 -33.21 -11.12
N SER A 96 24.31 -33.28 -12.44
CA SER A 96 25.05 -34.19 -13.31
C SER A 96 26.52 -33.85 -13.46
N ARG A 97 26.93 -32.62 -13.12
CA ARG A 97 28.34 -32.17 -13.11
C ARG A 97 29.03 -32.42 -11.78
N GLU A 98 28.26 -32.62 -10.72
CA GLU A 98 28.76 -32.90 -9.39
C GLU A 98 28.77 -34.44 -9.18
N GLU A 99 29.90 -34.97 -8.79
CA GLU A 99 30.03 -36.41 -8.46
C GLU A 99 29.56 -36.70 -7.03
N LEU A 100 28.23 -36.42 -6.77
CA LEU A 100 27.65 -36.60 -5.44
C LEU A 100 27.04 -38.00 -5.29
N PRO A 101 27.07 -38.59 -4.07
CA PRO A 101 26.36 -39.83 -3.76
C PRO A 101 24.84 -39.64 -3.90
N GLU A 102 24.11 -40.72 -4.28
CA GLU A 102 22.65 -40.65 -4.53
C GLU A 102 21.83 -40.16 -3.31
N ASP A 103 22.29 -40.49 -2.11
CA ASP A 103 21.64 -40.06 -0.87
C ASP A 103 21.73 -38.53 -0.62
N GLU A 104 22.68 -37.86 -1.24
CA GLU A 104 22.83 -36.37 -1.14
C GLU A 104 22.10 -35.62 -2.25
N HIS A 105 21.64 -36.29 -3.32
CA HIS A 105 21.01 -35.63 -4.47
C HIS A 105 19.77 -34.81 -4.08
N GLU A 106 18.90 -35.33 -3.22
CA GLU A 106 17.68 -34.61 -2.82
C GLU A 106 17.99 -33.34 -2.00
N LYS A 107 18.98 -33.44 -1.12
CA LYS A 107 19.45 -32.28 -0.35
C LYS A 107 20.05 -31.22 -1.26
N PHE A 108 20.87 -31.61 -2.21
CA PHE A 108 21.47 -30.70 -3.19
C PHE A 108 20.42 -29.99 -4.03
N ARG A 109 19.39 -30.70 -4.53
CA ARG A 109 18.27 -30.08 -5.27
C ARG A 109 17.55 -29.03 -4.45
N LYS A 110 17.22 -29.32 -3.20
CA LYS A 110 16.54 -28.38 -2.28
C LYS A 110 17.41 -27.16 -1.99
N ASP A 111 18.66 -27.38 -1.67
CA ASP A 111 19.60 -26.29 -1.37
C ASP A 111 19.81 -25.36 -2.57
N LEU A 112 19.96 -25.95 -3.76
CA LEU A 112 20.15 -25.17 -4.98
C LEU A 112 18.89 -24.40 -5.38
N PHE A 113 17.71 -25.01 -5.22
CA PHE A 113 16.43 -24.34 -5.45
C PHE A 113 16.24 -23.14 -4.51
N LEU A 114 16.57 -23.28 -3.24
CA LEU A 114 16.49 -22.18 -2.27
C LEU A 114 17.49 -21.07 -2.57
N LYS A 115 18.68 -21.39 -3.02
CA LYS A 115 19.74 -20.41 -3.30
C LYS A 115 19.55 -19.67 -4.62
N GLU A 116 19.12 -20.36 -5.65
CA GLU A 116 19.15 -19.85 -7.02
C GLU A 116 17.77 -19.82 -7.70
N GLY A 117 16.76 -20.50 -7.16
CA GLY A 117 15.45 -20.65 -7.81
C GLY A 117 14.82 -19.34 -8.24
N GLN A 118 14.99 -18.29 -7.45
CA GLN A 118 14.45 -16.96 -7.78
C GLN A 118 15.13 -16.28 -8.97
N ARG A 119 16.26 -16.78 -9.46
CA ARG A 119 16.94 -16.28 -10.66
C ARG A 119 16.29 -16.79 -11.95
N TYR A 120 15.50 -17.84 -11.86
CA TYR A 120 14.85 -18.53 -12.97
C TYR A 120 13.36 -18.23 -12.93
N PHE A 121 12.95 -17.17 -13.60
CA PHE A 121 11.58 -16.69 -13.67
C PHE A 121 11.10 -16.62 -15.13
N HIS A 122 9.80 -16.62 -15.35
CA HIS A 122 9.21 -16.51 -16.67
C HIS A 122 9.59 -15.18 -17.32
N ARG A 123 10.22 -15.29 -18.51
CA ARG A 123 10.71 -14.16 -19.31
C ARG A 123 10.02 -14.13 -20.66
N ASP A 124 9.81 -12.92 -21.16
CA ASP A 124 9.38 -12.71 -22.54
C ASP A 124 10.54 -12.90 -23.54
N ASN A 125 10.26 -12.65 -24.83
CA ASN A 125 11.26 -12.78 -25.90
C ASN A 125 12.42 -11.76 -25.77
N ASN A 126 12.24 -10.69 -25.01
CA ASN A 126 13.24 -9.67 -24.74
C ASN A 126 14.05 -9.99 -23.46
N GLY A 127 13.71 -11.06 -22.76
CA GLY A 127 14.34 -11.44 -21.50
C GLY A 127 13.76 -10.75 -20.26
N GLU A 128 12.69 -9.96 -20.41
CA GLU A 128 12.04 -9.24 -19.33
C GLU A 128 11.00 -10.09 -18.60
N PRO A 129 10.83 -9.91 -17.29
CA PRO A 129 9.83 -10.63 -16.53
C PRO A 129 8.43 -10.15 -16.94
N TYR A 130 7.51 -11.07 -17.18
CA TYR A 130 6.13 -10.75 -17.54
C TYR A 130 5.09 -11.31 -16.56
N TRP A 131 5.51 -12.11 -15.58
CA TRP A 131 4.62 -12.71 -14.60
C TRP A 131 5.06 -12.36 -13.17
N TYR A 132 4.21 -11.62 -12.45
CA TYR A 132 4.47 -11.09 -11.12
C TYR A 132 3.48 -11.65 -10.11
N ASN A 133 3.97 -11.99 -8.92
CA ASN A 133 3.15 -12.25 -7.75
C ASN A 133 3.20 -11.03 -6.84
N PHE A 134 2.05 -10.46 -6.49
CA PHE A 134 1.93 -9.36 -5.55
C PHE A 134 1.40 -9.86 -4.21
N GLU A 135 2.01 -9.38 -3.14
CA GLU A 135 1.53 -9.58 -1.78
C GLU A 135 1.22 -8.21 -1.17
N ILE A 136 -0.05 -7.97 -0.88
CA ILE A 136 -0.54 -6.69 -0.39
C ILE A 136 -1.41 -6.94 0.84
N GLU A 137 -1.02 -6.35 1.96
CA GLU A 137 -1.79 -6.39 3.20
C GLU A 137 -2.36 -5.01 3.51
N SER A 138 -3.69 -4.90 3.51
CA SER A 138 -4.41 -3.67 3.82
C SER A 138 -4.53 -3.45 5.32
N GLN A 139 -4.22 -2.24 5.78
CA GLN A 139 -4.42 -1.83 7.19
C GLN A 139 -5.79 -1.20 7.46
N HIS A 140 -6.52 -0.82 6.41
CA HIS A 140 -7.75 -0.06 6.51
C HIS A 140 -8.96 -0.82 5.95
N PHE A 141 -10.08 -0.12 5.85
CA PHE A 141 -11.35 -0.65 5.38
C PHE A 141 -11.40 -0.95 3.86
N LEU A 142 -10.40 -0.52 3.09
CA LEU A 142 -10.29 -0.86 1.67
C LEU A 142 -9.69 -2.25 1.51
N SER A 143 -10.22 -3.04 0.58
CA SER A 143 -9.62 -4.32 0.23
C SER A 143 -8.28 -4.15 -0.46
N ALA A 144 -7.37 -5.14 -0.36
CA ALA A 144 -6.10 -5.12 -1.06
C ALA A 144 -6.27 -4.96 -2.58
N LYS A 145 -7.33 -5.56 -3.15
CA LYS A 145 -7.70 -5.41 -4.56
C LYS A 145 -8.06 -3.97 -4.91
N ASP A 146 -8.88 -3.31 -4.10
CA ASP A 146 -9.30 -1.93 -4.35
C ASP A 146 -8.12 -0.96 -4.20
N LEU A 147 -7.22 -1.23 -3.25
CA LEU A 147 -5.98 -0.46 -3.09
C LEU A 147 -5.07 -0.59 -4.32
N PHE A 148 -4.92 -1.81 -4.85
CA PHE A 148 -4.14 -2.04 -6.07
C PHE A 148 -4.73 -1.32 -7.28
N ILE A 149 -6.05 -1.39 -7.48
CA ILE A 149 -6.73 -0.67 -8.55
C ILE A 149 -6.54 0.84 -8.41
N LYS A 150 -6.77 1.39 -7.20
CA LYS A 150 -6.56 2.83 -6.94
C LYS A 150 -5.13 3.29 -7.17
N ALA A 151 -4.15 2.47 -6.80
CA ALA A 151 -2.74 2.79 -7.04
C ALA A 151 -2.45 2.90 -8.55
N ASN A 152 -2.97 1.97 -9.35
CA ASN A 152 -2.85 2.03 -10.81
C ASN A 152 -3.55 3.26 -11.39
N ASP A 153 -4.76 3.60 -10.93
CA ASP A 153 -5.48 4.81 -11.37
C ASP A 153 -4.69 6.09 -11.07
N ILE A 154 -4.02 6.15 -9.92
CA ILE A 154 -3.16 7.30 -9.56
C ILE A 154 -1.96 7.39 -10.51
N ILE A 155 -1.32 6.26 -10.82
CA ILE A 155 -0.18 6.23 -11.77
C ILE A 155 -0.63 6.68 -13.16
N ILE A 156 -1.77 6.16 -13.65
CA ILE A 156 -2.33 6.53 -14.95
C ILE A 156 -2.57 8.05 -15.02
N LYS A 157 -3.25 8.61 -14.01
CA LYS A 157 -3.50 10.06 -13.95
C LYS A 157 -2.21 10.88 -13.91
N SER A 158 -1.21 10.40 -13.18
CA SER A 158 0.09 11.09 -13.14
C SER A 158 0.79 11.09 -14.50
N LEU A 159 0.68 9.98 -15.24
CA LEU A 159 1.22 9.88 -16.60
C LEU A 159 0.44 10.73 -17.59
N GLU A 160 -0.88 10.85 -17.44
CA GLU A 160 -1.71 11.74 -18.26
C GLU A 160 -1.30 13.21 -18.06
N VAL A 161 -1.16 13.65 -16.82
CA VAL A 161 -0.68 15.01 -16.50
C VAL A 161 0.71 15.25 -17.10
N PHE A 162 1.62 14.30 -16.93
CA PHE A 162 2.97 14.41 -17.51
C PHE A 162 2.95 14.49 -19.06
N LYS A 163 2.08 13.71 -19.70
CA LYS A 163 1.90 13.76 -21.15
C LYS A 163 1.40 15.14 -21.60
N ASP A 164 0.41 15.70 -20.89
CA ASP A 164 -0.15 17.00 -21.22
C ASP A 164 0.88 18.12 -21.06
N GLU A 165 1.69 18.07 -19.97
CA GLU A 165 2.79 19.02 -19.77
C GLU A 165 3.86 18.94 -20.87
N LEU A 166 4.22 17.72 -21.29
CA LEU A 166 5.15 17.52 -22.41
C LEU A 166 4.58 18.08 -23.72
N GLN A 167 3.30 17.88 -23.99
CA GLN A 167 2.66 18.40 -25.20
C GLN A 167 2.70 19.94 -25.22
N HIS A 168 2.42 20.58 -24.08
CA HIS A 168 2.54 22.04 -23.96
C HIS A 168 3.95 22.55 -24.26
N ILE A 169 4.98 21.86 -23.80
CA ILE A 169 6.38 22.23 -24.05
C ILE A 169 6.69 22.11 -25.55
N LEU A 170 6.26 21.03 -26.19
CA LEU A 170 6.47 20.81 -27.63
C LEU A 170 5.75 21.86 -28.47
N ASP A 171 4.49 22.17 -28.15
CA ASP A 171 3.70 23.20 -28.84
C ASP A 171 4.34 24.59 -28.70
N ASP A 172 4.95 24.90 -27.55
CA ASP A 172 5.64 26.15 -27.33
C ASP A 172 6.99 26.24 -28.05
N GLU A 173 7.69 25.12 -28.21
CA GLU A 173 8.92 25.06 -29.01
C GLU A 173 8.60 25.20 -30.53
N GLU A 174 7.57 24.54 -31.02
CA GLU A 174 7.12 24.72 -32.43
C GLU A 174 6.76 26.17 -32.73
N LYS A 175 6.05 26.84 -31.82
CA LYS A 175 5.75 28.28 -31.96
C LYS A 175 6.99 29.14 -32.04
N LYS A 176 8.05 28.83 -31.26
CA LYS A 176 9.33 29.58 -31.27
C LYS A 176 10.11 29.37 -32.60
N ILE A 177 9.95 28.23 -33.26
CA ILE A 177 10.61 27.94 -34.52
C ILE A 177 9.94 28.69 -35.68
N ILE A 178 8.63 28.91 -35.64
CA ILE A 178 7.88 29.61 -36.69
C ILE A 178 8.18 31.11 -36.68
N TRP A 179 8.68 31.71 -35.61
CA TRP A 179 8.97 33.13 -35.44
C TRP A 179 10.45 33.52 -35.60
N LYS A 180 11.31 32.62 -36.06
CA LYS A 180 12.68 32.89 -36.48
C LYS A 180 12.83 32.84 -38.01
#